data_a9551e3a7c31dafdf5585dc55eac9457
#
_entry.id   a9551e3a7c31dafdf5585dc55eac9457
#
_cell.length_a   1.000
_cell.length_b   1.000
_cell.length_c   1.000
_cell.angle_alpha   90.00
_cell.angle_beta   90.00
_cell.angle_gamma   90.00
#
_symmetry.space_group_name_H-M   'P 1'
#
loop_
_entity.id
_entity.type
_entity.pdbx_description
1 polymer ?
#
loop_
_entity_poly.entity_id
_entity_poly.type
_entity_poly.pdbx_seq_one_letter_code
_entity_poly.pdbx_strand_id
1 'polypeptide(L)'
;MSGILRPGNAGSNTAQDHVEVLAMALLALPKAARTGSILVRADSAGATHAFVEELHRRGLESSIGFPIEADVKQAILAAPADGWTPAADQHGHQRPGAWVCELSWLDLTGWPPGTRAICRRERPHPGARKKMTFTDQHGHRFQVFITNQADPDIVALEARHRAHARVEDRIRGAKATGLRNLPCYGFAANDAWLTLVACAQTLVCWTQALCLSGELAIAEPATLRYRLLHTAGRLVRHGRQVILRLQRTWPWAGDLVTAFQRLRALPARC
;
A
#
# COMPACT_ATOMS: atom_id res chain seq x y z
N MET A 1 8.57 -7.28 -0.20
CA MET A 1 7.15 -7.60 0.03
C MET A 1 7.09 -8.82 0.94
N SER A 2 6.22 -8.83 1.96
CA SER A 2 6.01 -9.98 2.85
C SER A 2 4.56 -10.42 2.76
N GLY A 3 4.28 -11.69 2.93
CA GLY A 3 2.93 -12.25 2.87
C GLY A 3 2.94 -13.70 3.37
N ILE A 4 1.78 -14.19 3.76
CA ILE A 4 1.56 -15.56 4.18
C ILE A 4 0.50 -16.22 3.30
N LEU A 5 0.67 -17.50 3.04
CA LEU A 5 -0.36 -18.33 2.43
C LEU A 5 -1.18 -18.98 3.55
N ARG A 6 -2.49 -19.07 3.35
CA ARG A 6 -3.42 -19.69 4.32
C ARG A 6 -4.22 -20.81 3.67
N PRO A 7 -4.60 -21.83 4.42
CA PRO A 7 -5.57 -22.82 3.94
C PRO A 7 -6.89 -22.16 3.53
N GLY A 8 -7.53 -22.66 2.49
CA GLY A 8 -8.77 -22.09 1.95
C GLY A 8 -9.96 -22.09 2.93
N ASN A 9 -9.92 -22.90 3.96
CA ASN A 9 -10.90 -22.96 5.05
C ASN A 9 -10.50 -22.11 6.27
N ALA A 10 -9.37 -21.42 6.25
CA ALA A 10 -8.98 -20.51 7.33
C ALA A 10 -9.92 -19.30 7.34
N GLY A 11 -10.38 -18.90 8.52
CA GLY A 11 -11.17 -17.68 8.70
C GLY A 11 -10.47 -16.45 8.13
N SER A 12 -11.21 -15.45 7.69
CA SER A 12 -10.64 -14.19 7.22
C SER A 12 -10.10 -13.36 8.38
N ASN A 13 -8.98 -12.65 8.15
CA ASN A 13 -8.50 -11.53 8.98
C ASN A 13 -8.28 -11.86 10.47
N THR A 14 -7.50 -12.90 10.77
CA THR A 14 -7.10 -13.13 12.17
C THR A 14 -6.02 -12.13 12.58
N ALA A 15 -6.11 -11.60 13.80
CA ALA A 15 -5.11 -10.69 14.36
C ALA A 15 -3.70 -11.31 14.34
N GLN A 16 -3.60 -12.62 14.57
CA GLN A 16 -2.34 -13.34 14.56
C GLN A 16 -1.64 -13.30 13.20
N ASP A 17 -2.39 -13.43 12.09
CA ASP A 17 -1.80 -13.33 10.74
C ASP A 17 -1.27 -11.93 10.46
N HIS A 18 -1.98 -10.90 10.92
CA HIS A 18 -1.49 -9.52 10.81
C HIS A 18 -0.19 -9.31 11.60
N VAL A 19 -0.11 -9.87 12.81
CA VAL A 19 1.10 -9.82 13.64
C VAL A 19 2.27 -10.57 12.99
N GLU A 20 2.01 -11.73 12.40
CA GLU A 20 3.04 -12.52 11.69
C GLU A 20 3.58 -11.76 10.47
N VAL A 21 2.68 -11.24 9.61
CA VAL A 21 3.09 -10.45 8.44
C VAL A 21 3.83 -9.18 8.86
N LEU A 22 3.39 -8.52 9.94
CA LEU A 22 4.09 -7.37 10.51
C LEU A 22 5.52 -7.74 10.94
N ALA A 23 5.68 -8.84 11.67
CA ALA A 23 7.00 -9.30 12.11
C ALA A 23 7.94 -9.56 10.93
N MET A 24 7.45 -10.26 9.90
CA MET A 24 8.20 -10.50 8.66
C MET A 24 8.56 -9.19 7.95
N ALA A 25 7.65 -8.24 7.89
CA ALA A 25 7.88 -6.94 7.26
C ALA A 25 8.94 -6.13 8.00
N LEU A 26 8.88 -6.09 9.34
CA LEU A 26 9.87 -5.41 10.17
C LEU A 26 11.26 -6.03 10.05
N LEU A 27 11.35 -7.36 9.98
CA LEU A 27 12.62 -8.08 9.77
C LEU A 27 13.22 -7.77 8.38
N ALA A 28 12.39 -7.52 7.38
CA ALA A 28 12.84 -7.18 6.04
C ALA A 28 13.33 -5.74 5.89
N LEU A 29 13.07 -4.85 6.87
CA LEU A 29 13.54 -3.48 6.83
C LEU A 29 15.07 -3.39 7.00
N PRO A 30 15.77 -2.51 6.26
CA PRO A 30 17.16 -2.19 6.52
C PRO A 30 17.38 -1.71 7.97
N LYS A 31 18.53 -2.02 8.56
CA LYS A 31 18.82 -1.62 9.95
C LYS A 31 18.62 -0.11 10.18
N ALA A 32 19.05 0.72 9.26
CA ALA A 32 18.88 2.18 9.33
C ALA A 32 17.39 2.63 9.34
N ALA A 33 16.49 1.87 8.73
CA ALA A 33 15.05 2.19 8.72
C ALA A 33 14.34 1.76 10.02
N ARG A 34 14.99 0.93 10.85
CA ARG A 34 14.40 0.46 12.11
C ARG A 34 14.62 1.41 13.28
N THR A 35 15.49 2.41 13.14
CA THR A 35 15.81 3.39 14.18
C THR A 35 14.92 4.64 14.14
N GLY A 36 14.12 4.80 13.09
CA GLY A 36 13.17 5.90 12.95
C GLY A 36 11.76 5.52 13.36
N SER A 37 10.86 6.51 13.33
CA SER A 37 9.43 6.26 13.48
C SER A 37 8.92 5.38 12.33
N ILE A 38 8.20 4.32 12.67
CA ILE A 38 7.61 3.39 11.70
C ILE A 38 6.08 3.51 11.81
N LEU A 39 5.45 3.93 10.74
CA LEU A 39 4.00 3.98 10.60
C LEU A 39 3.47 2.71 9.93
N VAL A 40 2.63 1.98 10.64
CA VAL A 40 1.88 0.83 10.10
C VAL A 40 0.50 1.29 9.64
N ARG A 41 0.20 1.05 8.38
CA ARG A 41 -1.12 1.33 7.80
C ARG A 41 -1.82 0.04 7.40
N ALA A 42 -3.09 -0.08 7.76
CA ALA A 42 -3.93 -1.20 7.34
C ALA A 42 -5.33 -0.71 6.94
N ASP A 43 -6.06 -1.55 6.22
CA ASP A 43 -7.49 -1.39 6.00
C ASP A 43 -8.29 -1.78 7.26
N SER A 44 -9.61 -1.79 7.16
CA SER A 44 -10.48 -2.11 8.29
C SER A 44 -10.33 -3.56 8.79
N ALA A 45 -9.74 -4.46 8.03
CA ALA A 45 -9.42 -5.80 8.49
C ALA A 45 -8.37 -5.81 9.61
N GLY A 46 -7.51 -4.78 9.66
CA GLY A 46 -6.55 -4.58 10.73
C GLY A 46 -7.14 -3.98 12.02
N ALA A 47 -8.41 -3.53 12.02
CA ALA A 47 -9.06 -2.94 13.18
C ALA A 47 -9.49 -4.01 14.20
N THR A 48 -8.53 -4.72 14.76
CA THR A 48 -8.74 -5.68 15.83
C THR A 48 -7.97 -5.22 17.08
N HIS A 49 -8.58 -5.35 18.27
CA HIS A 49 -7.93 -4.96 19.52
C HIS A 49 -6.55 -5.60 19.65
N ALA A 50 -6.43 -6.91 19.39
CA ALA A 50 -5.18 -7.63 19.54
C ALA A 50 -4.07 -7.12 18.58
N PHE A 51 -4.41 -6.74 17.34
CA PHE A 51 -3.41 -6.21 16.41
C PHE A 51 -2.98 -4.79 16.78
N VAL A 52 -3.94 -3.91 17.12
CA VAL A 52 -3.63 -2.52 17.49
C VAL A 52 -2.87 -2.46 18.81
N GLU A 53 -3.21 -3.31 19.79
CA GLU A 53 -2.45 -3.47 21.04
C GLU A 53 -1.00 -3.91 20.78
N GLU A 54 -0.80 -4.85 19.85
CA GLU A 54 0.54 -5.29 19.48
C GLU A 54 1.37 -4.17 18.83
N LEU A 55 0.72 -3.32 18.00
CA LEU A 55 1.38 -2.13 17.43
C LEU A 55 1.79 -1.16 18.53
N HIS A 56 0.89 -0.90 19.48
CA HIS A 56 1.14 -0.03 20.63
C HIS A 56 2.28 -0.58 21.51
N ARG A 57 2.24 -1.87 21.84
CA ARG A 57 3.27 -2.56 22.64
C ARG A 57 4.67 -2.47 21.99
N ARG A 58 4.74 -2.45 20.67
CA ARG A 58 6.00 -2.29 19.91
C ARG A 58 6.42 -0.83 19.76
N GLY A 59 5.66 0.13 20.23
CA GLY A 59 5.93 1.56 20.05
C GLY A 59 5.85 2.01 18.59
N LEU A 60 5.00 1.36 17.78
CA LEU A 60 4.81 1.69 16.38
C LEU A 60 3.67 2.69 16.23
N GLU A 61 3.84 3.64 15.31
CA GLU A 61 2.72 4.46 14.87
C GLU A 61 1.75 3.61 14.03
N SER A 62 0.47 3.89 14.17
CA SER A 62 -0.58 3.17 13.48
C SER A 62 -1.58 4.11 12.80
N SER A 63 -2.13 3.66 11.67
CA SER A 63 -3.23 4.34 10.99
C SER A 63 -4.08 3.26 10.29
N ILE A 64 -5.15 2.85 10.94
CA ILE A 64 -5.91 1.64 10.61
C ILE A 64 -7.33 2.05 10.22
N GLY A 65 -7.79 1.63 9.05
CA GLY A 65 -9.18 1.80 8.65
C GLY A 65 -10.13 1.25 9.71
N PHE A 66 -11.21 1.98 10.01
CA PHE A 66 -12.13 1.62 11.09
C PHE A 66 -13.53 1.36 10.52
N PRO A 67 -14.18 0.25 10.88
CA PRO A 67 -15.51 -0.03 10.38
C PRO A 67 -16.52 0.98 10.91
N ILE A 68 -17.51 1.35 10.08
CA ILE A 68 -18.57 2.26 10.49
C ILE A 68 -19.76 1.43 10.98
N GLU A 69 -19.72 1.09 12.25
CA GLU A 69 -20.80 0.43 12.96
C GLU A 69 -21.79 1.45 13.56
N ALA A 70 -22.75 1.02 14.37
CA ALA A 70 -23.83 1.86 14.85
C ALA A 70 -23.35 3.04 15.71
N ASP A 71 -22.40 2.81 16.60
CA ASP A 71 -21.78 3.80 17.49
C ASP A 71 -20.97 4.83 16.71
N VAL A 72 -20.12 4.38 15.77
CA VAL A 72 -19.35 5.23 14.87
C VAL A 72 -20.26 6.08 13.99
N LYS A 73 -21.36 5.49 13.50
CA LYS A 73 -22.36 6.21 12.72
C LYS A 73 -23.02 7.31 13.54
N GLN A 74 -23.38 7.02 14.80
CA GLN A 74 -23.93 8.01 15.71
C GLN A 74 -22.93 9.14 15.97
N ALA A 75 -21.66 8.81 16.19
CA ALA A 75 -20.62 9.80 16.37
C ALA A 75 -20.44 10.70 15.13
N ILE A 76 -20.51 10.14 13.92
CA ILE A 76 -20.46 10.91 12.66
C ILE A 76 -21.65 11.88 12.56
N LEU A 77 -22.85 11.42 12.93
CA LEU A 77 -24.07 12.25 12.87
C LEU A 77 -24.08 13.35 13.91
N ALA A 78 -23.42 13.15 15.05
CA ALA A 78 -23.26 14.12 16.11
C ALA A 78 -22.17 15.16 15.83
N ALA A 79 -21.40 14.99 14.73
CA ALA A 79 -20.32 15.93 14.40
C ALA A 79 -20.86 17.34 14.12
N PRO A 80 -20.38 18.37 14.82
CA PRO A 80 -20.83 19.75 14.63
C PRO A 80 -20.50 20.23 13.21
N ALA A 81 -21.33 21.13 12.69
CA ALA A 81 -21.19 21.61 11.32
C ALA A 81 -19.85 22.33 11.08
N ASP A 82 -19.33 23.01 12.06
CA ASP A 82 -18.05 23.74 12.09
C ASP A 82 -16.83 22.86 12.43
N GLY A 83 -17.05 21.61 12.88
CA GLY A 83 -16.00 20.65 13.17
C GLY A 83 -15.31 20.02 11.93
N TRP A 84 -15.74 20.39 10.72
CA TRP A 84 -15.24 19.81 9.48
C TRP A 84 -14.23 20.74 8.78
N THR A 85 -12.97 20.33 8.75
CA THR A 85 -11.90 21.00 8.03
C THR A 85 -11.79 20.48 6.59
N PRO A 86 -11.58 21.34 5.57
CA PRO A 86 -11.37 20.89 4.19
C PRO A 86 -10.20 19.91 4.09
N ALA A 87 -10.40 18.78 3.41
CA ALA A 87 -9.35 17.80 3.18
C ALA A 87 -8.32 18.31 2.15
N ALA A 88 -7.09 17.79 2.21
CA ALA A 88 -6.05 18.09 1.24
C ALA A 88 -5.85 16.96 0.22
N ASP A 89 -5.33 17.31 -0.96
CA ASP A 89 -4.81 16.35 -1.93
C ASP A 89 -3.38 15.90 -1.58
N GLN A 90 -2.76 15.12 -2.45
CA GLN A 90 -1.39 14.63 -2.26
C GLN A 90 -0.31 15.73 -2.34
N HIS A 91 -0.66 16.92 -2.80
CA HIS A 91 0.22 18.10 -2.93
C HIS A 91 -0.05 19.16 -1.86
N GLY A 92 -0.98 18.88 -0.95
CA GLY A 92 -1.38 19.82 0.11
C GLY A 92 -2.43 20.85 -0.33
N HIS A 93 -2.93 20.80 -1.57
CA HIS A 93 -4.00 21.66 -2.01
C HIS A 93 -5.36 21.16 -1.49
N GLN A 94 -6.28 22.10 -1.28
CA GLN A 94 -7.63 21.75 -0.86
C GLN A 94 -8.30 20.78 -1.86
N ARG A 95 -8.82 19.68 -1.36
CA ARG A 95 -9.57 18.69 -2.14
C ARG A 95 -11.05 19.07 -2.20
N PRO A 96 -11.57 19.47 -3.38
CA PRO A 96 -12.96 19.86 -3.51
C PRO A 96 -13.92 18.74 -3.10
N GLY A 97 -14.93 19.10 -2.30
CA GLY A 97 -15.99 18.16 -1.91
C GLY A 97 -15.56 17.12 -0.86
N ALA A 98 -14.44 17.30 -0.19
CA ALA A 98 -13.98 16.42 0.88
C ALA A 98 -13.59 17.23 2.14
N TRP A 99 -13.92 16.68 3.32
CA TRP A 99 -13.64 17.27 4.62
C TRP A 99 -13.23 16.19 5.62
N VAL A 100 -12.53 16.62 6.66
CA VAL A 100 -12.02 15.77 7.75
C VAL A 100 -12.51 16.32 9.08
N CYS A 101 -12.86 15.44 10.00
CA CYS A 101 -13.24 15.75 11.38
C CYS A 101 -12.65 14.70 12.32
N GLU A 102 -12.17 15.11 13.48
CA GLU A 102 -11.82 14.20 14.56
C GLU A 102 -13.07 13.90 15.40
N LEU A 103 -13.36 12.61 15.58
CA LEU A 103 -14.51 12.16 16.39
C LEU A 103 -14.08 11.98 17.86
N SER A 104 -13.72 13.08 18.53
CA SER A 104 -13.20 13.06 19.91
C SER A 104 -14.22 12.59 20.95
N TRP A 105 -15.49 12.55 20.60
CA TRP A 105 -16.60 12.05 21.43
C TRP A 105 -16.95 10.58 21.18
N LEU A 106 -16.28 9.91 20.23
CA LEU A 106 -16.44 8.46 20.03
C LEU A 106 -15.81 7.73 21.22
N ASP A 107 -16.57 6.80 21.80
CA ASP A 107 -16.02 5.94 22.84
C ASP A 107 -15.02 4.94 22.25
N LEU A 108 -13.77 5.11 22.62
CA LEU A 108 -12.66 4.24 22.26
C LEU A 108 -12.12 3.43 23.46
N THR A 109 -12.95 3.27 24.50
CA THR A 109 -12.63 2.41 25.64
C THR A 109 -12.28 1.00 25.17
N GLY A 110 -11.18 0.45 25.66
CA GLY A 110 -10.65 -0.85 25.21
C GLY A 110 -9.66 -0.78 24.05
N TRP A 111 -9.49 0.38 23.41
CA TRP A 111 -8.36 0.63 22.51
C TRP A 111 -7.16 1.19 23.30
N PRO A 112 -5.93 1.03 22.78
CA PRO A 112 -4.73 1.55 23.45
C PRO A 112 -4.82 3.05 23.76
N PRO A 113 -4.20 3.51 24.86
CA PRO A 113 -4.19 4.93 25.21
C PRO A 113 -3.65 5.81 24.08
N GLY A 114 -4.27 6.97 23.88
CA GLY A 114 -3.90 7.90 22.82
C GLY A 114 -4.46 7.55 21.44
N THR A 115 -5.31 6.52 21.34
CA THR A 115 -6.02 6.21 20.09
C THR A 115 -7.04 7.33 19.80
N ARG A 116 -7.00 7.83 18.57
CA ARG A 116 -7.86 8.88 18.01
C ARG A 116 -8.65 8.33 16.85
N ALA A 117 -9.87 8.79 16.64
CA ALA A 117 -10.70 8.45 15.48
C ALA A 117 -10.86 9.65 14.57
N ILE A 118 -10.47 9.50 13.31
CA ILE A 118 -10.56 10.56 12.31
C ILE A 118 -11.49 10.12 11.19
N CYS A 119 -12.47 10.98 10.89
CA CYS A 119 -13.48 10.74 9.86
C CYS A 119 -13.25 11.65 8.66
N ARG A 120 -13.27 11.07 7.47
CA ARG A 120 -13.40 11.80 6.22
C ARG A 120 -14.80 11.67 5.68
N ARG A 121 -15.41 12.79 5.29
CA ARG A 121 -16.58 12.79 4.42
C ARG A 121 -16.21 13.33 3.03
N GLU A 122 -16.76 12.73 1.99
CA GLU A 122 -16.55 13.22 0.63
C GLU A 122 -17.79 13.04 -0.24
N ARG A 123 -17.97 13.92 -1.21
CA ARG A 123 -19.01 13.74 -2.24
C ARG A 123 -18.59 12.59 -3.15
N PRO A 124 -19.43 11.56 -3.32
CA PRO A 124 -19.11 10.46 -4.23
C PRO A 124 -18.90 10.97 -5.66
N HIS A 125 -17.91 10.41 -6.35
CA HIS A 125 -17.72 10.69 -7.79
C HIS A 125 -19.00 10.37 -8.56
N PRO A 126 -19.40 11.14 -9.60
CA PRO A 126 -20.63 10.92 -10.35
C PRO A 126 -20.85 9.48 -10.83
N GLY A 127 -19.78 8.77 -11.22
CA GLY A 127 -19.83 7.35 -11.59
C GLY A 127 -20.04 6.38 -10.42
N ALA A 128 -19.74 6.78 -9.18
CA ALA A 128 -19.92 5.97 -8.00
C ALA A 128 -21.33 6.05 -7.39
N ARG A 129 -22.14 7.04 -7.80
CA ARG A 129 -23.52 7.22 -7.29
C ARG A 129 -24.44 6.02 -7.57
N LYS A 130 -24.12 5.19 -8.56
CA LYS A 130 -24.91 3.98 -8.89
C LYS A 130 -24.65 2.81 -7.90
N LYS A 131 -23.65 2.92 -7.02
CA LYS A 131 -23.32 1.93 -5.99
C LYS A 131 -23.27 2.63 -4.65
N MET A 132 -24.43 3.11 -4.17
CA MET A 132 -24.53 3.61 -2.81
C MET A 132 -24.27 2.45 -1.86
N THR A 133 -23.32 2.65 -0.97
CA THR A 133 -22.98 1.69 0.07
C THR A 133 -23.62 2.11 1.40
N PHE A 134 -23.67 1.21 2.35
CA PHE A 134 -24.16 1.45 3.71
C PHE A 134 -23.48 2.66 4.41
N THR A 135 -22.26 3.06 3.94
CA THR A 135 -21.52 4.21 4.44
C THR A 135 -21.90 5.53 3.78
N ASP A 136 -22.82 5.52 2.79
CA ASP A 136 -23.25 6.72 2.08
C ASP A 136 -24.47 7.34 2.77
N GLN A 137 -24.34 8.52 3.35
CA GLN A 137 -25.41 9.23 4.04
C GLN A 137 -25.43 10.71 3.67
N HIS A 138 -26.63 11.28 3.52
CA HIS A 138 -26.81 12.69 3.16
C HIS A 138 -26.01 13.14 1.93
N GLY A 139 -25.85 12.25 0.94
CA GLY A 139 -25.09 12.54 -0.27
C GLY A 139 -23.57 12.56 -0.11
N HIS A 140 -23.07 12.10 1.03
CA HIS A 140 -21.63 11.96 1.30
C HIS A 140 -21.28 10.51 1.62
N ARG A 141 -20.06 10.12 1.22
CA ARG A 141 -19.42 8.88 1.65
C ARG A 141 -18.52 9.18 2.82
N PHE A 142 -18.59 8.34 3.84
CA PHE A 142 -17.77 8.43 5.03
C PHE A 142 -16.72 7.33 5.07
N GLN A 143 -15.54 7.65 5.58
CA GLN A 143 -14.49 6.70 5.94
C GLN A 143 -13.90 7.14 7.27
N VAL A 144 -13.69 6.18 8.16
CA VAL A 144 -13.07 6.41 9.47
C VAL A 144 -11.79 5.59 9.56
N PHE A 145 -10.80 6.13 10.21
CA PHE A 145 -9.60 5.41 10.63
C PHE A 145 -9.23 5.79 12.06
N ILE A 146 -8.60 4.85 12.75
CA ILE A 146 -8.01 5.08 14.07
C ILE A 146 -6.50 5.23 13.94
N THR A 147 -5.91 6.06 14.79
CA THR A 147 -4.48 6.35 14.80
C THR A 147 -4.01 6.69 16.22
N ASN A 148 -2.76 6.36 16.53
CA ASN A 148 -2.06 6.80 17.74
C ASN A 148 -1.07 7.95 17.47
N GLN A 149 -1.07 8.50 16.26
CA GLN A 149 -0.20 9.62 15.91
C GLN A 149 -0.65 10.89 16.65
N ALA A 150 0.30 11.55 17.32
CA ALA A 150 0.05 12.75 18.11
C ALA A 150 -0.06 14.05 17.28
N ASP A 151 0.22 13.99 15.96
CA ASP A 151 0.16 15.14 15.05
C ASP A 151 -1.22 15.84 15.15
N PRO A 152 -1.29 17.15 15.49
CA PRO A 152 -2.54 17.86 15.56
C PRO A 152 -3.19 18.13 14.20
N ASP A 153 -2.43 18.06 13.11
CA ASP A 153 -2.94 18.25 11.75
C ASP A 153 -3.68 17.00 11.25
N ILE A 154 -4.99 16.95 11.55
CA ILE A 154 -5.86 15.85 11.12
C ILE A 154 -5.95 15.73 9.58
N VAL A 155 -5.73 16.82 8.84
CA VAL A 155 -5.75 16.83 7.38
C VAL A 155 -4.51 16.11 6.84
N ALA A 156 -3.33 16.35 7.42
CA ALA A 156 -2.11 15.64 7.10
C ALA A 156 -2.20 14.16 7.46
N LEU A 157 -2.80 13.83 8.62
CA LEU A 157 -3.04 12.43 9.03
C LEU A 157 -3.96 11.71 8.04
N GLU A 158 -5.05 12.34 7.59
CA GLU A 158 -5.96 11.76 6.59
C GLU A 158 -5.26 11.56 5.24
N ALA A 159 -4.55 12.56 4.75
CA ALA A 159 -3.82 12.45 3.48
C ALA A 159 -2.78 11.31 3.52
N ARG A 160 -2.10 11.14 4.67
CA ARG A 160 -1.15 10.06 4.93
C ARG A 160 -1.85 8.70 4.99
N HIS A 161 -3.01 8.61 5.66
CA HIS A 161 -3.81 7.38 5.69
C HIS A 161 -4.26 6.99 4.28
N ARG A 162 -4.82 7.91 3.52
CA ARG A 162 -5.32 7.67 2.15
C ARG A 162 -4.22 7.21 1.19
N ALA A 163 -2.96 7.57 1.41
CA ALA A 163 -1.83 7.06 0.64
C ALA A 163 -1.62 5.53 0.79
N HIS A 164 -2.40 4.84 1.66
CA HIS A 164 -2.47 3.38 1.73
C HIS A 164 -2.94 2.74 0.39
N ALA A 165 -3.70 3.43 -0.43
CA ALA A 165 -4.11 2.97 -1.76
C ALA A 165 -2.93 2.51 -2.65
N ARG A 166 -1.71 2.99 -2.39
CA ARG A 166 -0.49 2.51 -3.07
C ARG A 166 -0.18 1.03 -2.78
N VAL A 167 -0.64 0.50 -1.65
CA VAL A 167 -0.50 -0.93 -1.31
C VAL A 167 -1.43 -1.77 -2.17
N GLU A 168 -2.65 -1.29 -2.41
CA GLU A 168 -3.62 -1.94 -3.31
C GLU A 168 -3.05 -2.08 -4.73
N ASP A 169 -2.34 -1.07 -5.23
CA ASP A 169 -1.65 -1.13 -6.52
C ASP A 169 -0.55 -2.20 -6.52
N ARG A 170 0.17 -2.36 -5.42
CA ARG A 170 1.19 -3.42 -5.30
C ARG A 170 0.57 -4.81 -5.24
N ILE A 171 -0.55 -4.97 -4.53
CA ILE A 171 -1.32 -6.23 -4.50
C ILE A 171 -1.86 -6.54 -5.90
N ARG A 172 -2.41 -5.55 -6.61
CA ARG A 172 -2.86 -5.70 -8.00
C ARG A 172 -1.71 -6.12 -8.91
N GLY A 173 -0.54 -5.49 -8.79
CA GLY A 173 0.68 -5.86 -9.49
C GLY A 173 1.09 -7.31 -9.21
N ALA A 174 1.08 -7.74 -7.94
CA ALA A 174 1.40 -9.11 -7.55
C ALA A 174 0.39 -10.12 -8.13
N LYS A 175 -0.90 -9.80 -8.14
CA LYS A 175 -1.93 -10.60 -8.80
C LYS A 175 -1.70 -10.70 -10.32
N ALA A 176 -1.24 -9.62 -10.97
CA ALA A 176 -0.93 -9.60 -12.39
C ALA A 176 0.36 -10.37 -12.73
N THR A 177 1.25 -10.60 -11.75
CA THR A 177 2.52 -11.33 -11.93
C THR A 177 2.48 -12.79 -11.46
N GLY A 178 1.36 -13.27 -10.91
CA GLY A 178 1.23 -14.69 -10.58
C GLY A 178 0.42 -15.05 -9.34
N LEU A 179 -0.02 -14.08 -8.50
CA LEU A 179 -0.81 -14.40 -7.31
C LEU A 179 -2.33 -14.50 -7.57
N ARG A 180 -2.79 -14.28 -8.81
CA ARG A 180 -4.23 -14.41 -9.09
C ARG A 180 -4.71 -15.85 -8.95
N ASN A 181 -3.91 -16.79 -9.45
CA ASN A 181 -4.16 -18.21 -9.38
C ASN A 181 -2.90 -18.90 -8.89
N LEU A 182 -3.03 -19.74 -7.88
CA LEU A 182 -1.92 -20.56 -7.39
C LEU A 182 -1.74 -21.75 -8.33
N PRO A 183 -0.53 -22.00 -8.86
CA PRO A 183 -0.31 -22.97 -9.94
C PRO A 183 -0.16 -24.41 -9.47
N CYS A 184 0.04 -24.65 -8.18
CA CYS A 184 0.36 -25.95 -7.64
C CYS A 184 -0.79 -26.58 -6.85
N TYR A 185 -0.85 -27.90 -6.76
CA TYR A 185 -1.81 -28.61 -5.93
C TYR A 185 -1.40 -28.62 -4.44
N GLY A 186 -0.10 -28.67 -4.15
CA GLY A 186 0.44 -28.74 -2.79
C GLY A 186 0.57 -27.37 -2.14
N PHE A 187 0.25 -27.28 -0.85
CA PHE A 187 0.34 -26.06 -0.05
C PHE A 187 1.78 -25.49 -0.04
N ALA A 188 2.79 -26.35 0.28
CA ALA A 188 4.20 -25.93 0.34
C ALA A 188 4.72 -25.40 -1.01
N ALA A 189 4.29 -25.99 -2.12
CA ALA A 189 4.68 -25.52 -3.45
C ALA A 189 4.05 -24.17 -3.79
N ASN A 190 2.81 -23.92 -3.35
CA ASN A 190 2.16 -22.62 -3.50
C ASN A 190 2.76 -21.56 -2.57
N ASP A 191 3.24 -21.93 -1.40
CA ASP A 191 3.95 -21.02 -0.48
C ASP A 191 5.30 -20.60 -1.07
N ALA A 192 6.05 -21.53 -1.67
CA ALA A 192 7.24 -21.20 -2.44
C ALA A 192 6.91 -20.29 -3.64
N TRP A 193 5.79 -20.52 -4.33
CA TRP A 193 5.32 -19.66 -5.41
C TRP A 193 5.01 -18.24 -4.92
N LEU A 194 4.32 -18.09 -3.78
CA LEU A 194 4.08 -16.79 -3.15
C LEU A 194 5.39 -16.03 -2.90
N THR A 195 6.38 -16.72 -2.36
CA THR A 195 7.73 -16.17 -2.10
C THR A 195 8.39 -15.69 -3.41
N LEU A 196 8.35 -16.50 -4.47
CA LEU A 196 8.90 -16.14 -5.78
C LEU A 196 8.22 -14.89 -6.36
N VAL A 197 6.89 -14.82 -6.29
CA VAL A 197 6.16 -13.64 -6.77
C VAL A 197 6.48 -12.41 -5.92
N ALA A 198 6.63 -12.54 -4.60
CA ALA A 198 7.06 -11.44 -3.72
C ALA A 198 8.46 -10.92 -4.09
N CYS A 199 9.41 -11.81 -4.39
CA CYS A 199 10.73 -11.44 -4.91
C CYS A 199 10.64 -10.73 -6.26
N ALA A 200 9.88 -11.27 -7.20
CA ALA A 200 9.68 -10.66 -8.52
C ALA A 200 9.09 -9.25 -8.41
N GLN A 201 8.07 -9.05 -7.57
CA GLN A 201 7.49 -7.74 -7.31
C GLN A 201 8.50 -6.76 -6.70
N THR A 202 9.33 -7.22 -5.78
CA THR A 202 10.39 -6.40 -5.19
C THR A 202 11.39 -5.95 -6.26
N LEU A 203 11.81 -6.86 -7.15
CA LEU A 203 12.70 -6.52 -8.27
C LEU A 203 12.05 -5.54 -9.25
N VAL A 204 10.78 -5.71 -9.59
CA VAL A 204 10.03 -4.76 -10.42
C VAL A 204 10.00 -3.38 -9.77
N CYS A 205 9.69 -3.29 -8.47
CA CYS A 205 9.68 -2.03 -7.74
C CYS A 205 11.05 -1.34 -7.74
N TRP A 206 12.12 -2.08 -7.52
CA TRP A 206 13.48 -1.53 -7.55
C TRP A 206 13.86 -1.07 -8.96
N THR A 207 13.54 -1.85 -9.97
CA THR A 207 13.78 -1.48 -11.37
C THR A 207 13.05 -0.17 -11.71
N GLN A 208 11.78 -0.06 -11.34
CA GLN A 208 11.00 1.16 -11.54
C GLN A 208 11.60 2.36 -10.80
N ALA A 209 11.97 2.20 -9.53
CA ALA A 209 12.45 3.30 -8.69
C ALA A 209 13.86 3.75 -9.02
N LEU A 210 14.75 2.82 -9.41
CA LEU A 210 16.18 3.08 -9.55
C LEU A 210 16.62 3.23 -11.02
N CYS A 211 15.93 2.55 -11.93
CA CYS A 211 16.41 2.44 -13.31
C CYS A 211 15.50 3.12 -14.34
N LEU A 212 14.19 3.22 -14.06
CA LEU A 212 13.22 3.73 -15.03
C LEU A 212 12.80 5.18 -14.73
N SER A 213 12.21 5.85 -15.72
CA SER A 213 11.67 7.20 -15.60
C SER A 213 10.40 7.37 -16.44
N GLY A 214 9.70 8.49 -16.25
CA GLY A 214 8.47 8.79 -16.99
C GLY A 214 7.40 7.72 -16.80
N GLU A 215 6.71 7.36 -17.88
CA GLU A 215 5.64 6.37 -17.87
C GLU A 215 6.08 4.97 -17.40
N LEU A 216 7.31 4.57 -17.69
CA LEU A 216 7.81 3.25 -17.32
C LEU A 216 8.04 3.11 -15.80
N ALA A 217 8.35 4.21 -15.11
CA ALA A 217 8.53 4.19 -13.65
C ALA A 217 7.24 3.88 -12.88
N ILE A 218 6.09 4.11 -13.50
CA ILE A 218 4.76 3.87 -12.90
C ILE A 218 3.94 2.83 -13.67
N ALA A 219 4.52 2.20 -14.69
CA ALA A 219 3.83 1.27 -15.56
C ALA A 219 3.44 -0.03 -14.83
N GLU A 220 2.31 -0.60 -15.22
CA GLU A 220 1.89 -1.91 -14.73
C GLU A 220 2.81 -3.05 -15.22
N PRO A 221 2.90 -4.17 -14.48
CA PRO A 221 3.78 -5.29 -14.84
C PRO A 221 3.58 -5.82 -16.26
N ALA A 222 2.35 -5.85 -16.76
CA ALA A 222 2.06 -6.27 -18.12
C ALA A 222 2.69 -5.35 -19.18
N THR A 223 2.66 -4.04 -18.93
CA THR A 223 3.28 -3.03 -19.80
C THR A 223 4.81 -3.14 -19.76
N LEU A 224 5.41 -3.31 -18.57
CA LEU A 224 6.85 -3.51 -18.44
C LEU A 224 7.30 -4.80 -19.15
N ARG A 225 6.54 -5.88 -18.99
CA ARG A 225 6.82 -7.13 -19.68
C ARG A 225 6.84 -6.93 -21.18
N TYR A 226 5.84 -6.27 -21.74
CA TYR A 226 5.77 -6.00 -23.17
C TYR A 226 6.91 -5.07 -23.64
N ARG A 227 7.03 -3.89 -23.00
CA ARG A 227 7.92 -2.84 -23.47
C ARG A 227 9.41 -3.16 -23.26
N LEU A 228 9.76 -3.82 -22.15
CA LEU A 228 11.16 -4.09 -21.79
C LEU A 228 11.57 -5.56 -21.99
N LEU A 229 10.78 -6.52 -21.48
CA LEU A 229 11.20 -7.92 -21.46
C LEU A 229 10.95 -8.64 -22.79
N HIS A 230 10.09 -8.13 -23.69
CA HIS A 230 9.92 -8.66 -25.04
C HIS A 230 10.92 -8.07 -26.06
N THR A 231 11.84 -7.22 -25.61
CA THR A 231 12.89 -6.70 -26.49
C THR A 231 13.79 -7.83 -26.97
N ALA A 232 13.85 -8.02 -28.26
CA ALA A 232 14.76 -9.00 -28.84
C ALA A 232 16.22 -8.58 -28.62
N GLY A 233 17.05 -9.52 -28.15
CA GLY A 233 18.44 -9.27 -27.84
C GLY A 233 19.32 -10.45 -28.21
N ARG A 234 20.58 -10.16 -28.57
CA ARG A 234 21.60 -11.16 -28.88
C ARG A 234 22.84 -10.93 -28.02
N LEU A 235 23.27 -11.96 -27.30
CA LEU A 235 24.55 -11.96 -26.61
C LEU A 235 25.69 -12.21 -27.60
N VAL A 236 26.65 -11.30 -27.63
CA VAL A 236 27.87 -11.42 -28.44
C VAL A 236 29.07 -11.39 -27.50
N ARG A 237 29.99 -12.34 -27.67
CA ARG A 237 31.28 -12.34 -26.97
C ARG A 237 32.34 -11.83 -27.91
N HIS A 238 33.07 -10.83 -27.49
CA HIS A 238 34.20 -10.27 -28.22
C HIS A 238 35.35 -10.01 -27.25
N GLY A 239 36.44 -10.75 -27.37
CA GLY A 239 37.54 -10.68 -26.44
C GLY A 239 37.09 -11.02 -25.01
N ARG A 240 37.35 -10.12 -24.03
CA ARG A 240 36.96 -10.30 -22.62
C ARG A 240 35.58 -9.68 -22.28
N GLN A 241 34.84 -9.23 -23.30
CA GLN A 241 33.55 -8.55 -23.09
C GLN A 241 32.40 -9.42 -23.55
N VAL A 242 31.30 -9.33 -22.77
CA VAL A 242 29.99 -9.86 -23.16
C VAL A 242 29.09 -8.65 -23.45
N ILE A 243 28.62 -8.57 -24.69
CA ILE A 243 27.82 -7.45 -25.18
C ILE A 243 26.41 -7.94 -25.47
N LEU A 244 25.41 -7.32 -24.86
CA LEU A 244 24.01 -7.52 -25.24
C LEU A 244 23.65 -6.51 -26.33
N ARG A 245 23.39 -7.00 -27.54
CA ARG A 245 22.89 -6.19 -28.66
C ARG A 245 21.38 -6.28 -28.69
N LEU A 246 20.70 -5.12 -28.62
CA LEU A 246 19.26 -5.01 -28.69
C LEU A 246 18.79 -4.67 -30.09
N GLN A 247 17.56 -5.02 -30.43
CA GLN A 247 16.91 -4.64 -31.67
C GLN A 247 16.71 -3.12 -31.71
N ARG A 248 17.41 -2.44 -32.61
CA ARG A 248 17.43 -0.96 -32.71
C ARG A 248 16.06 -0.37 -33.05
N THR A 249 15.23 -1.08 -33.79
CA THR A 249 13.90 -0.63 -34.19
C THR A 249 12.84 -0.80 -33.11
N TRP A 250 13.17 -1.41 -31.96
CA TRP A 250 12.25 -1.54 -30.86
C TRP A 250 12.08 -0.17 -30.16
N PRO A 251 10.86 0.37 -30.03
CA PRO A 251 10.64 1.73 -29.55
C PRO A 251 11.28 2.02 -28.16
N TRP A 252 11.33 1.03 -27.29
CA TRP A 252 11.85 1.16 -25.91
C TRP A 252 13.27 0.61 -25.72
N ALA A 253 14.00 0.37 -26.81
CA ALA A 253 15.39 -0.12 -26.73
C ALA A 253 16.31 0.90 -26.04
N GLY A 254 16.08 2.21 -26.26
CA GLY A 254 16.80 3.30 -25.62
C GLY A 254 16.55 3.34 -24.11
N ASP A 255 15.32 3.15 -23.68
CA ASP A 255 14.97 3.09 -22.26
C ASP A 255 15.66 1.93 -21.55
N LEU A 256 15.73 0.76 -22.19
CA LEU A 256 16.42 -0.40 -21.65
C LEU A 256 17.93 -0.18 -21.52
N VAL A 257 18.57 0.48 -22.50
CA VAL A 257 19.98 0.86 -22.42
C VAL A 257 20.21 1.84 -21.26
N THR A 258 19.37 2.86 -21.16
CA THR A 258 19.45 3.86 -20.07
C THR A 258 19.24 3.20 -18.70
N ALA A 259 18.25 2.30 -18.58
CA ALA A 259 18.01 1.55 -17.35
C ALA A 259 19.22 0.72 -16.94
N PHE A 260 19.87 0.05 -17.89
CA PHE A 260 21.09 -0.72 -17.63
C PHE A 260 22.27 0.16 -17.21
N GLN A 261 22.43 1.33 -17.80
CA GLN A 261 23.47 2.30 -17.40
C GLN A 261 23.25 2.79 -15.98
N ARG A 262 22.00 3.12 -15.61
CA ARG A 262 21.64 3.52 -14.23
C ARG A 262 21.90 2.38 -13.25
N LEU A 263 21.53 1.15 -13.59
CA LEU A 263 21.81 -0.02 -12.75
C LEU A 263 23.31 -0.18 -12.49
N ARG A 264 24.15 -0.01 -13.52
CA ARG A 264 25.61 -0.09 -13.38
C ARG A 264 26.22 1.07 -12.58
N ALA A 265 25.56 2.21 -12.55
CA ALA A 265 25.99 3.38 -11.78
C ALA A 265 25.60 3.30 -10.28
N LEU A 266 24.78 2.32 -9.89
CA LEU A 266 24.49 2.11 -8.48
C LEU A 266 25.77 1.74 -7.72
N PRO A 267 25.97 2.30 -6.51
CA PRO A 267 27.14 1.99 -5.71
C PRO A 267 27.17 0.49 -5.38
N ALA A 268 28.24 -0.20 -5.78
CA ALA A 268 28.48 -1.55 -5.32
C ALA A 268 28.72 -1.49 -3.82
N ARG A 269 27.88 -2.13 -3.02
CA ARG A 269 28.24 -2.37 -1.62
C ARG A 269 29.31 -3.47 -1.60
N CYS A 270 30.49 -3.08 -1.15
CA CYS A 270 31.48 -4.04 -0.69
C CYS A 270 30.98 -4.75 0.57
#